data_6dfa28049f22b43f7a893fb8a72ed0ab
#
_entry.id   6dfa28049f22b43f7a893fb8a72ed0ab
#
_cell.length_a   1.000
_cell.length_b   1.000
_cell.length_c   1.000
_cell.angle_alpha   90.00
_cell.angle_beta   90.00
_cell.angle_gamma   90.00
#
_symmetry.space_group_name_H-M   'P 1'
#
loop_
_entity.id
_entity.type
_entity.pdbx_description
1 polymer ?
#
loop_
_entity_poly.entity_id
_entity_poly.type
_entity_poly.pdbx_seq_one_letter_code
_entity_poly.pdbx_strand_id
1 'polypeptide(L)'
;MSVRQNGNKFMADFMSNGVRHRKQFPTTEEADAWEAELKKRIRLNMPYQELLDAKDGKITIDELLSKTFVRYWEDTANESTQLGNIRLINEFFGANQSVDKIDTTALDEFIGAMEKKGLAASTINGRLATISKALTYAQDRNYINSRPKIERKKVSNQRLRFFTEEEEYEMLEALRADGRNHFAHFIEWSIDTGMRPIESRNVSQASIREDPELGYLIDLRKTKNAYPRTIPLTKRAHYAFTYLSATEFMPFAQFTESNIRKNWRFVREVMNDVDPEFVFYLTRHTCASRLVQRNVPLHVVKEWMGHRTYEMTLRYAKLTPRNFLDAKVALEQAL
;
A
#
# COMPACT_ATOMS: atom_id res chain seq x y z
N MET A 1 -32.70 41.20 9.33
CA MET A 1 -31.57 40.41 8.82
C MET A 1 -30.69 40.10 10.01
N SER A 2 -30.36 38.86 10.19
CA SER A 2 -29.52 38.36 11.30
C SER A 2 -28.02 38.42 10.98
N VAL A 3 -27.66 38.63 9.71
CA VAL A 3 -26.29 38.87 9.27
C VAL A 3 -26.01 40.36 9.16
N ARG A 4 -24.93 40.84 9.79
CA ARG A 4 -24.52 42.25 9.77
C ARG A 4 -23.01 42.37 9.61
N GLN A 5 -22.56 43.43 8.97
CA GLN A 5 -21.13 43.74 8.87
C GLN A 5 -20.57 44.16 10.24
N ASN A 6 -19.40 43.65 10.61
CA ASN A 6 -18.67 43.99 11.83
C ASN A 6 -17.17 44.13 11.49
N GLY A 7 -16.78 45.37 11.17
CA GLY A 7 -15.45 45.65 10.63
C GLY A 7 -15.26 45.00 9.23
N ASN A 8 -14.16 44.26 9.04
CA ASN A 8 -13.86 43.53 7.80
C ASN A 8 -14.49 42.15 7.74
N LYS A 9 -15.38 41.80 8.70
CA LYS A 9 -16.05 40.48 8.76
C LYS A 9 -17.57 40.67 8.82
N PHE A 10 -18.29 39.58 8.54
CA PHE A 10 -19.76 39.51 8.61
C PHE A 10 -20.15 38.63 9.79
N MET A 11 -21.14 39.04 10.58
CA MET A 11 -21.56 38.33 11.76
C MET A 11 -23.00 37.83 11.61
N ALA A 12 -23.18 36.53 11.68
CA ALA A 12 -24.47 35.92 11.89
C ALA A 12 -24.80 35.95 13.40
N ASP A 13 -25.98 36.45 13.79
CA ASP A 13 -26.39 36.60 15.17
C ASP A 13 -27.92 36.44 15.27
N PHE A 14 -28.37 35.29 15.78
CA PHE A 14 -29.80 35.03 15.93
C PHE A 14 -30.12 34.18 17.18
N MET A 15 -31.37 34.24 17.62
CA MET A 15 -31.91 33.46 18.72
C MET A 15 -32.71 32.27 18.20
N SER A 16 -32.53 31.08 18.79
CA SER A 16 -33.38 29.92 18.57
C SER A 16 -33.53 29.11 19.85
N ASN A 17 -34.77 28.75 20.21
CA ASN A 17 -35.09 28.00 21.42
C ASN A 17 -34.48 28.59 22.72
N GLY A 18 -34.45 29.93 22.83
CA GLY A 18 -33.86 30.65 23.99
C GLY A 18 -32.33 30.68 24.00
N VAL A 19 -31.66 30.10 23.04
CA VAL A 19 -30.19 30.09 22.91
C VAL A 19 -29.77 31.06 21.81
N ARG A 20 -28.77 31.91 22.12
CA ARG A 20 -28.17 32.83 21.16
C ARG A 20 -27.03 32.15 20.40
N HIS A 21 -27.14 32.15 19.07
CA HIS A 21 -26.13 31.63 18.16
C HIS A 21 -25.43 32.82 17.49
N ARG A 22 -24.09 32.88 17.59
CA ARG A 22 -23.31 34.00 17.07
C ARG A 22 -21.99 33.48 16.49
N LYS A 23 -21.69 33.87 15.22
CA LYS A 23 -20.43 33.51 14.57
C LYS A 23 -20.05 34.56 13.52
N GLN A 24 -18.73 34.77 13.31
CA GLN A 24 -18.17 35.70 12.33
C GLN A 24 -17.64 34.96 11.13
N PHE A 25 -17.76 35.56 9.94
CA PHE A 25 -17.35 35.00 8.67
C PHE A 25 -16.61 36.04 7.83
N PRO A 26 -15.74 35.63 6.89
CA PRO A 26 -15.08 36.52 5.92
C PRO A 26 -16.05 37.17 4.94
N THR A 27 -17.12 36.48 4.53
CA THR A 27 -18.09 36.93 3.54
C THR A 27 -19.53 36.85 4.05
N THR A 28 -20.42 37.59 3.41
CA THR A 28 -21.87 37.58 3.73
C THR A 28 -22.48 36.23 3.35
N GLU A 29 -22.07 35.67 2.20
CA GLU A 29 -22.57 34.39 1.70
C GLU A 29 -22.27 33.23 2.66
N GLU A 30 -21.08 33.23 3.27
CA GLU A 30 -20.71 32.22 4.28
C GLU A 30 -21.52 32.38 5.56
N ALA A 31 -21.76 33.61 6.00
CA ALA A 31 -22.55 33.90 7.18
C ALA A 31 -24.03 33.46 6.96
N ASP A 32 -24.60 33.77 5.82
CA ASP A 32 -25.97 33.40 5.46
C ASP A 32 -26.12 31.88 5.31
N ALA A 33 -25.16 31.21 4.66
CA ALA A 33 -25.16 29.76 4.51
C ALA A 33 -25.08 29.02 5.84
N TRP A 34 -24.19 29.47 6.76
CA TRP A 34 -24.07 28.90 8.11
C TRP A 34 -25.38 29.09 8.90
N GLU A 35 -25.96 30.28 8.85
CA GLU A 35 -27.21 30.58 9.55
C GLU A 35 -28.37 29.71 9.03
N ALA A 36 -28.49 29.59 7.71
CA ALA A 36 -29.51 28.77 7.08
C ALA A 36 -29.38 27.28 7.46
N GLU A 37 -28.16 26.73 7.41
CA GLU A 37 -27.92 25.35 7.77
C GLU A 37 -28.16 25.08 9.27
N LEU A 38 -27.69 25.99 10.14
CA LEU A 38 -27.92 25.86 11.57
C LEU A 38 -29.42 25.92 11.92
N LYS A 39 -30.17 26.87 11.37
CA LYS A 39 -31.64 26.97 11.52
C LYS A 39 -32.34 25.71 11.01
N LYS A 40 -31.91 25.17 9.89
CA LYS A 40 -32.44 23.93 9.32
C LYS A 40 -32.21 22.74 10.26
N ARG A 41 -31.01 22.56 10.80
CA ARG A 41 -30.68 21.47 11.73
C ARG A 41 -31.46 21.58 13.04
N ILE A 42 -31.56 22.78 13.61
CA ILE A 42 -32.37 23.00 14.80
C ILE A 42 -33.84 22.66 14.55
N ARG A 43 -34.41 23.12 13.44
CA ARG A 43 -35.82 22.84 13.07
C ARG A 43 -36.08 21.34 12.89
N LEU A 44 -35.09 20.58 12.33
CA LEU A 44 -35.20 19.16 12.06
C LEU A 44 -34.73 18.29 13.25
N ASN A 45 -34.41 18.89 14.39
CA ASN A 45 -33.85 18.24 15.56
C ASN A 45 -32.60 17.37 15.26
N MET A 46 -31.78 17.84 14.31
CA MET A 46 -30.52 17.20 13.93
C MET A 46 -29.38 17.70 14.81
N PRO A 47 -28.30 16.91 15.04
CA PRO A 47 -27.09 17.38 15.71
C PRO A 47 -26.49 18.60 15.00
N TYR A 48 -26.18 19.66 15.74
CA TYR A 48 -25.63 20.91 15.20
C TYR A 48 -24.43 21.45 15.97
N GLN A 49 -23.97 20.77 17.00
CA GLN A 49 -22.83 21.21 17.80
C GLN A 49 -21.57 21.41 16.95
N GLU A 50 -21.38 20.57 15.94
CA GLU A 50 -20.27 20.67 14.99
C GLU A 50 -20.24 22.00 14.22
N LEU A 51 -21.42 22.57 13.91
CA LEU A 51 -21.52 23.89 13.23
C LEU A 51 -21.14 25.05 14.18
N LEU A 52 -21.36 24.88 15.49
CA LEU A 52 -21.00 25.87 16.50
C LEU A 52 -19.52 25.82 16.79
N ASP A 53 -18.96 24.61 16.86
CA ASP A 53 -17.57 24.35 17.23
C ASP A 53 -16.59 24.59 16.06
N ALA A 54 -17.10 24.63 14.81
CA ALA A 54 -16.30 25.00 13.64
C ALA A 54 -15.76 26.43 13.81
N LYS A 55 -14.52 26.55 14.25
CA LYS A 55 -13.85 27.84 14.42
C LYS A 55 -13.53 28.47 13.06
N ASP A 56 -14.01 29.71 12.86
CA ASP A 56 -13.57 30.69 11.85
C ASP A 56 -13.30 30.15 10.43
N GLY A 57 -14.26 29.44 9.80
CA GLY A 57 -14.17 29.07 8.38
C GLY A 57 -13.02 28.12 8.02
N LYS A 58 -12.26 27.65 9.00
CA LYS A 58 -11.13 26.74 8.81
C LYS A 58 -11.59 25.28 8.86
N ILE A 59 -11.22 24.54 7.83
CA ILE A 59 -11.52 23.11 7.74
C ILE A 59 -10.90 22.35 8.92
N THR A 60 -11.63 21.40 9.50
CA THR A 60 -11.08 20.50 10.53
C THR A 60 -10.23 19.40 9.90
N ILE A 61 -9.41 18.75 10.72
CA ILE A 61 -8.56 17.64 10.28
C ILE A 61 -9.41 16.47 9.77
N ASP A 62 -10.47 16.11 10.50
CA ASP A 62 -11.38 15.03 10.07
C ASP A 62 -12.12 15.37 8.78
N GLU A 63 -12.63 16.58 8.65
CA GLU A 63 -13.30 17.02 7.44
C GLU A 63 -12.37 17.02 6.23
N LEU A 64 -11.12 17.47 6.40
CA LEU A 64 -10.11 17.43 5.35
C LEU A 64 -9.79 15.99 4.93
N LEU A 65 -9.55 15.12 5.91
CA LEU A 65 -9.20 13.71 5.65
C LEU A 65 -10.37 12.98 4.99
N SER A 66 -11.62 13.22 5.42
CA SER A 66 -12.82 12.65 4.82
C SER A 66 -13.02 13.10 3.37
N LYS A 67 -12.87 14.40 3.08
CA LYS A 67 -12.94 14.91 1.69
C LYS A 67 -11.81 14.36 0.82
N THR A 68 -10.62 14.21 1.38
CA THR A 68 -9.48 13.63 0.68
C THR A 68 -9.69 12.14 0.40
N PHE A 69 -10.27 11.42 1.36
CA PHE A 69 -10.62 10.00 1.23
C PHE A 69 -11.57 9.78 0.06
N VAL A 70 -12.72 10.43 0.06
CA VAL A 70 -13.72 10.31 -1.02
C VAL A 70 -13.11 10.65 -2.38
N ARG A 71 -12.24 11.66 -2.44
CA ARG A 71 -11.64 12.11 -3.71
C ARG A 71 -10.62 11.14 -4.29
N TYR A 72 -9.83 10.46 -3.44
CA TYR A 72 -8.63 9.75 -3.91
C TYR A 72 -8.56 8.28 -3.55
N TRP A 73 -9.30 7.82 -2.54
CA TRP A 73 -9.10 6.49 -1.96
C TRP A 73 -10.36 5.63 -1.88
N GLU A 74 -11.53 6.21 -1.92
CA GLU A 74 -12.80 5.49 -1.98
C GLU A 74 -12.82 4.57 -3.19
N ASP A 75 -13.33 3.35 -3.04
CA ASP A 75 -13.37 2.29 -4.06
C ASP A 75 -11.99 1.93 -4.67
N THR A 76 -10.90 2.23 -3.96
CA THR A 76 -9.55 1.84 -4.41
C THR A 76 -9.02 0.65 -3.63
N ALA A 77 -8.01 -0.03 -4.19
CA ALA A 77 -7.32 -1.13 -3.50
C ALA A 77 -6.65 -0.71 -2.17
N ASN A 78 -6.45 0.59 -1.95
CA ASN A 78 -5.82 1.13 -0.74
C ASN A 78 -6.82 1.66 0.29
N GLU A 79 -8.12 1.56 0.04
CA GLU A 79 -9.19 2.10 0.86
C GLU A 79 -9.03 1.73 2.36
N SER A 80 -8.97 0.45 2.65
CA SER A 80 -8.83 -0.05 4.02
C SER A 80 -7.57 0.47 4.73
N THR A 81 -6.45 0.55 4.01
CA THR A 81 -5.18 1.09 4.54
C THR A 81 -5.32 2.58 4.86
N GLN A 82 -5.98 3.33 3.98
CA GLN A 82 -6.16 4.77 4.18
C GLN A 82 -7.13 5.07 5.32
N LEU A 83 -8.22 4.31 5.47
CA LEU A 83 -9.11 4.41 6.62
C LEU A 83 -8.35 4.18 7.94
N GLY A 84 -7.47 3.17 7.98
CA GLY A 84 -6.61 2.94 9.14
C GLY A 84 -5.65 4.09 9.43
N ASN A 85 -5.05 4.69 8.39
CA ASN A 85 -4.19 5.87 8.54
C ASN A 85 -4.97 7.10 9.01
N ILE A 86 -6.15 7.37 8.44
CA ILE A 86 -7.02 8.49 8.80
C ILE A 86 -7.41 8.42 10.28
N ARG A 87 -7.84 7.24 10.73
CA ARG A 87 -8.18 7.03 12.13
C ARG A 87 -7.03 7.40 13.07
N LEU A 88 -5.81 6.91 12.77
CA LEU A 88 -4.62 7.20 13.58
C LEU A 88 -4.21 8.68 13.54
N ILE A 89 -4.38 9.34 12.40
CA ILE A 89 -4.10 10.78 12.25
C ILE A 89 -5.10 11.59 13.09
N ASN A 90 -6.39 11.26 13.01
CA ASN A 90 -7.44 11.91 13.82
C ASN A 90 -7.23 11.69 15.32
N GLU A 91 -6.82 10.48 15.72
CA GLU A 91 -6.49 10.18 17.13
C GLU A 91 -5.31 11.01 17.64
N PHE A 92 -4.30 11.25 16.81
CA PHE A 92 -3.09 11.98 17.24
C PHE A 92 -3.29 13.50 17.23
N PHE A 93 -3.78 14.05 16.13
CA PHE A 93 -3.90 15.51 15.98
C PHE A 93 -5.20 16.09 16.56
N GLY A 94 -6.19 15.23 16.80
CA GLY A 94 -7.54 15.63 17.20
C GLY A 94 -8.44 15.94 16.00
N ALA A 95 -9.45 15.12 15.77
CA ALA A 95 -10.36 15.19 14.62
C ALA A 95 -10.99 16.58 14.39
N ASN A 96 -11.40 17.26 15.49
CA ASN A 96 -12.05 18.58 15.48
C ASN A 96 -11.07 19.76 15.49
N GLN A 97 -9.76 19.52 15.47
CA GLN A 97 -8.77 20.57 15.40
C GLN A 97 -8.69 21.16 13.99
N SER A 98 -8.34 22.46 13.91
CA SER A 98 -8.06 23.09 12.62
C SER A 98 -6.84 22.48 11.95
N VAL A 99 -6.86 22.36 10.64
CA VAL A 99 -5.75 21.85 9.81
C VAL A 99 -4.45 22.64 10.00
N ASP A 100 -4.52 23.91 10.39
CA ASP A 100 -3.33 24.74 10.73
C ASP A 100 -2.51 24.17 11.90
N LYS A 101 -3.08 23.27 12.69
CA LYS A 101 -2.36 22.58 13.76
C LYS A 101 -1.40 21.50 13.26
N ILE A 102 -1.50 21.14 11.99
CA ILE A 102 -0.53 20.23 11.34
C ILE A 102 0.62 21.08 10.80
N ASP A 103 1.43 21.60 11.68
CA ASP A 103 2.68 22.29 11.37
C ASP A 103 3.89 21.35 11.41
N THR A 104 5.08 21.89 11.18
CA THR A 104 6.32 21.09 11.16
C THR A 104 6.60 20.47 12.54
N THR A 105 6.37 21.21 13.62
CA THR A 105 6.59 20.74 15.00
C THR A 105 5.64 19.58 15.34
N ALA A 106 4.36 19.72 15.02
CA ALA A 106 3.37 18.67 15.25
C ALA A 106 3.63 17.40 14.40
N LEU A 107 4.20 17.58 13.19
CA LEU A 107 4.66 16.45 12.38
C LEU A 107 5.86 15.73 12.98
N ASP A 108 6.82 16.45 13.55
CA ASP A 108 7.96 15.86 14.25
C ASP A 108 7.52 15.12 15.51
N GLU A 109 6.57 15.67 16.27
CA GLU A 109 5.96 14.98 17.41
C GLU A 109 5.22 13.70 16.97
N PHE A 110 4.48 13.76 15.85
CA PHE A 110 3.81 12.58 15.27
C PHE A 110 4.82 11.49 14.91
N ILE A 111 5.92 11.84 14.24
CA ILE A 111 6.99 10.91 13.88
C ILE A 111 7.59 10.30 15.15
N GLY A 112 7.96 11.10 16.13
CA GLY A 112 8.53 10.64 17.39
C GLY A 112 7.60 9.71 18.17
N ALA A 113 6.29 9.97 18.18
CA ALA A 113 5.30 9.10 18.79
C ALA A 113 5.20 7.73 18.07
N MET A 114 5.32 7.71 16.73
CA MET A 114 5.31 6.48 15.95
C MET A 114 6.60 5.67 16.18
N GLU A 115 7.75 6.34 16.31
CA GLU A 115 9.03 5.70 16.63
C GLU A 115 9.03 5.07 18.02
N LYS A 116 8.50 5.78 19.02
CA LYS A 116 8.32 5.23 20.38
C LYS A 116 7.44 3.98 20.42
N LYS A 117 6.48 3.86 19.49
CA LYS A 117 5.66 2.64 19.30
C LYS A 117 6.41 1.54 18.53
N GLY A 118 7.66 1.72 18.16
CA GLY A 118 8.48 0.74 17.43
C GLY A 118 8.09 0.52 15.98
N LEU A 119 7.43 1.48 15.33
CA LEU A 119 6.98 1.31 13.95
C LEU A 119 8.14 1.46 12.95
N ALA A 120 8.14 0.61 11.93
CA ALA A 120 9.12 0.67 10.85
C ALA A 120 9.03 2.01 10.07
N ALA A 121 10.19 2.50 9.62
CA ALA A 121 10.30 3.73 8.83
C ALA A 121 9.36 3.76 7.60
N SER A 122 9.18 2.62 6.92
CA SER A 122 8.24 2.48 5.79
C SER A 122 6.79 2.71 6.20
N THR A 123 6.38 2.21 7.38
CA THR A 123 5.02 2.40 7.93
C THR A 123 4.79 3.86 8.30
N ILE A 124 5.77 4.52 8.94
CA ILE A 124 5.72 5.94 9.26
C ILE A 124 5.59 6.76 7.96
N ASN A 125 6.41 6.48 6.95
CA ASN A 125 6.35 7.14 5.65
C ASN A 125 5.00 6.96 4.95
N GLY A 126 4.36 5.79 5.09
CA GLY A 126 3.01 5.55 4.57
C GLY A 126 1.98 6.51 5.18
N ARG A 127 2.03 6.72 6.50
CA ARG A 127 1.15 7.68 7.20
C ARG A 127 1.44 9.12 6.81
N LEU A 128 2.71 9.49 6.73
CA LEU A 128 3.13 10.81 6.24
C LEU A 128 2.68 11.07 4.80
N ALA A 129 2.63 10.04 3.95
CA ALA A 129 2.09 10.17 2.61
C ALA A 129 0.59 10.48 2.60
N THR A 130 -0.19 9.89 3.53
CA THR A 130 -1.61 10.23 3.72
C THR A 130 -1.78 11.68 4.13
N ILE A 131 -1.03 12.16 5.13
CA ILE A 131 -1.03 13.57 5.58
C ILE A 131 -0.62 14.49 4.43
N SER A 132 0.47 14.17 3.73
CA SER A 132 0.96 14.96 2.60
C SER A 132 -0.08 15.12 1.50
N LYS A 133 -0.82 14.03 1.19
CA LYS A 133 -1.89 14.08 0.18
C LYS A 133 -3.05 14.96 0.62
N ALA A 134 -3.44 14.86 1.89
CA ALA A 134 -4.50 15.68 2.47
C ALA A 134 -4.12 17.16 2.50
N LEU A 135 -2.90 17.50 2.92
CA LEU A 135 -2.42 18.88 2.91
C LEU A 135 -2.27 19.44 1.49
N THR A 136 -1.91 18.61 0.50
CA THR A 136 -1.92 19.02 -0.91
C THR A 136 -3.34 19.38 -1.35
N TYR A 137 -4.31 18.52 -1.03
CA TYR A 137 -5.71 18.79 -1.32
C TYR A 137 -6.22 20.07 -0.63
N ALA A 138 -5.80 20.31 0.63
CA ALA A 138 -6.16 21.52 1.37
C ALA A 138 -5.61 22.78 0.69
N GLN A 139 -4.36 22.75 0.24
CA GLN A 139 -3.75 23.88 -0.47
C GLN A 139 -4.39 24.14 -1.82
N ASP A 140 -4.65 23.08 -2.62
CA ASP A 140 -5.31 23.18 -3.92
C ASP A 140 -6.74 23.75 -3.83
N ARG A 141 -7.37 23.65 -2.65
CA ARG A 141 -8.73 24.18 -2.34
C ARG A 141 -8.71 25.48 -1.54
N ASN A 142 -7.53 26.08 -1.35
CA ASN A 142 -7.35 27.29 -0.57
C ASN A 142 -7.82 27.21 0.91
N TYR A 143 -7.87 25.98 1.47
CA TYR A 143 -8.16 25.80 2.90
C TYR A 143 -6.96 26.17 3.76
N ILE A 144 -5.74 26.08 3.20
CA ILE A 144 -4.49 26.54 3.81
C ILE A 144 -3.67 27.32 2.77
N ASN A 145 -2.91 28.30 3.21
CA ASN A 145 -2.05 29.12 2.34
C ASN A 145 -0.75 28.39 1.93
N SER A 146 -0.19 27.61 2.85
CA SER A 146 1.06 26.88 2.64
C SER A 146 1.04 25.55 3.36
N ARG A 147 1.87 24.61 2.90
CA ARG A 147 2.05 23.31 3.53
C ARG A 147 3.35 23.27 4.33
N PRO A 148 3.36 22.61 5.51
CA PRO A 148 4.61 22.31 6.19
C PRO A 148 5.46 21.35 5.34
N LYS A 149 6.78 21.46 5.48
CA LYS A 149 7.71 20.48 4.89
C LYS A 149 7.58 19.16 5.63
N ILE A 150 7.37 18.08 4.88
CA ILE A 150 7.29 16.73 5.43
C ILE A 150 8.57 15.98 5.10
N GLU A 151 9.38 15.71 6.09
CA GLU A 151 10.61 14.93 5.92
C GLU A 151 10.31 13.44 6.10
N ARG A 152 10.68 12.66 5.10
CA ARG A 152 10.50 11.20 5.14
C ARG A 152 11.69 10.52 5.79
N LYS A 153 11.44 9.46 6.53
CA LYS A 153 12.48 8.62 7.12
C LYS A 153 13.21 7.84 6.01
N LYS A 154 14.53 7.72 6.16
CA LYS A 154 15.31 6.82 5.28
C LYS A 154 14.90 5.38 5.53
N VAL A 155 14.51 4.68 4.48
CA VAL A 155 14.19 3.26 4.51
C VAL A 155 15.42 2.50 4.01
N SER A 156 15.99 1.67 4.87
CA SER A 156 17.08 0.77 4.46
C SER A 156 16.50 -0.42 3.72
N ASN A 157 16.77 -0.51 2.42
CA ASN A 157 16.43 -1.67 1.59
C ASN A 157 17.64 -2.61 1.38
N GLN A 158 18.56 -2.68 2.32
CA GLN A 158 19.87 -3.26 2.08
C GLN A 158 19.93 -4.79 2.15
N ARG A 159 18.99 -5.45 2.81
CA ARG A 159 18.99 -6.91 2.86
C ARG A 159 18.17 -7.47 1.70
N LEU A 160 18.82 -8.36 0.94
CA LEU A 160 18.18 -9.15 -0.07
C LEU A 160 18.15 -10.61 0.41
N ARG A 161 17.12 -10.96 1.16
CA ARG A 161 16.85 -12.33 1.59
C ARG A 161 16.15 -13.08 0.45
N PHE A 162 16.55 -14.32 0.23
CA PHE A 162 15.91 -15.31 -0.64
C PHE A 162 16.18 -16.70 -0.07
N PHE A 163 15.41 -17.69 -0.47
CA PHE A 163 15.61 -19.07 0.02
C PHE A 163 16.84 -19.72 -0.60
N THR A 164 17.61 -20.40 0.23
CA THR A 164 18.59 -21.38 -0.27
C THR A 164 17.86 -22.60 -0.83
N GLU A 165 18.59 -23.48 -1.52
CA GLU A 165 18.00 -24.72 -2.03
C GLU A 165 17.66 -25.69 -0.89
N GLU A 166 18.47 -25.68 0.16
CA GLU A 166 18.25 -26.46 1.39
C GLU A 166 16.99 -25.99 2.13
N GLU A 167 16.84 -24.68 2.35
CA GLU A 167 15.66 -24.11 3.00
C GLU A 167 14.38 -24.43 2.22
N GLU A 168 14.43 -24.32 0.89
CA GLU A 168 13.29 -24.68 0.05
C GLU A 168 12.94 -26.16 0.20
N TYR A 169 13.93 -27.02 0.14
CA TYR A 169 13.73 -28.46 0.28
C TYR A 169 13.11 -28.82 1.63
N GLU A 170 13.71 -28.37 2.74
CA GLU A 170 13.22 -28.64 4.09
C GLU A 170 11.79 -28.14 4.30
N MET A 171 11.49 -26.93 3.84
CA MET A 171 10.17 -26.34 3.92
C MET A 171 9.12 -27.16 3.15
N LEU A 172 9.42 -27.57 1.93
CA LEU A 172 8.51 -28.35 1.10
C LEU A 172 8.27 -29.75 1.67
N GLU A 173 9.32 -30.42 2.15
CA GLU A 173 9.19 -31.73 2.78
C GLU A 173 8.36 -31.67 4.06
N ALA A 174 8.58 -30.67 4.91
CA ALA A 174 7.78 -30.48 6.12
C ALA A 174 6.29 -30.24 5.82
N LEU A 175 6.00 -29.44 4.78
CA LEU A 175 4.62 -29.20 4.34
C LEU A 175 3.96 -30.47 3.82
N ARG A 176 4.67 -31.28 3.06
CA ARG A 176 4.18 -32.56 2.52
C ARG A 176 3.94 -33.56 3.64
N ALA A 177 4.84 -33.66 4.58
CA ALA A 177 4.72 -34.54 5.74
C ALA A 177 3.49 -34.19 6.63
N ASP A 178 3.15 -32.90 6.72
CA ASP A 178 1.95 -32.41 7.43
C ASP A 178 0.65 -32.46 6.56
N GLY A 179 0.73 -33.02 5.34
CA GLY A 179 -0.43 -33.12 4.44
C GLY A 179 -0.83 -31.80 3.76
N ARG A 180 0.01 -30.75 3.84
CA ARG A 180 -0.22 -29.42 3.22
C ARG A 180 0.24 -29.37 1.76
N ASN A 181 0.00 -30.42 1.00
CA ASN A 181 0.47 -30.57 -0.38
C ASN A 181 0.04 -29.39 -1.27
N HIS A 182 -1.19 -28.91 -1.13
CA HIS A 182 -1.68 -27.77 -1.92
C HIS A 182 -0.83 -26.52 -1.69
N PHE A 183 -0.44 -26.24 -0.42
CA PHE A 183 0.38 -25.09 -0.12
C PHE A 183 1.85 -25.28 -0.56
N ALA A 184 2.38 -26.50 -0.48
CA ALA A 184 3.70 -26.82 -1.03
C ALA A 184 3.74 -26.54 -2.54
N HIS A 185 2.75 -27.00 -3.30
CA HIS A 185 2.65 -26.69 -4.75
C HIS A 185 2.45 -25.19 -5.03
N PHE A 186 1.76 -24.46 -4.15
CA PHE A 186 1.66 -23.00 -4.29
C PHE A 186 2.99 -22.29 -4.06
N ILE A 187 3.84 -22.78 -3.17
CA ILE A 187 5.22 -22.29 -2.98
C ILE A 187 6.07 -22.56 -4.22
N GLU A 188 6.05 -23.80 -4.73
CA GLU A 188 6.78 -24.18 -5.97
C GLU A 188 6.36 -23.29 -7.15
N TRP A 189 5.07 -23.12 -7.36
CA TRP A 189 4.52 -22.19 -8.34
C TRP A 189 5.03 -20.76 -8.14
N SER A 190 5.00 -20.27 -6.90
CA SER A 190 5.38 -18.89 -6.58
C SER A 190 6.87 -18.61 -6.76
N ILE A 191 7.72 -19.62 -6.48
CA ILE A 191 9.18 -19.53 -6.68
C ILE A 191 9.49 -19.54 -8.18
N ASP A 192 8.88 -20.42 -8.96
CA ASP A 192 9.23 -20.58 -10.37
C ASP A 192 8.65 -19.48 -11.26
N THR A 193 7.46 -18.99 -10.95
CA THR A 193 6.84 -17.91 -11.73
C THR A 193 7.20 -16.51 -11.25
N GLY A 194 7.57 -16.37 -9.99
CA GLY A 194 7.78 -15.07 -9.35
C GLY A 194 6.52 -14.20 -9.28
N MET A 195 5.34 -14.73 -9.52
CA MET A 195 4.09 -13.99 -9.49
C MET A 195 3.77 -13.44 -8.10
N ARG A 196 3.06 -12.30 -8.06
CA ARG A 196 2.50 -11.83 -6.80
C ARG A 196 1.34 -12.73 -6.36
N PRO A 197 1.11 -12.97 -5.06
CA PRO A 197 0.01 -13.83 -4.61
C PRO A 197 -1.35 -13.43 -5.18
N ILE A 198 -1.61 -12.13 -5.29
CA ILE A 198 -2.86 -11.63 -5.89
C ILE A 198 -2.98 -11.94 -7.39
N GLU A 199 -1.87 -11.96 -8.13
CA GLU A 199 -1.84 -12.34 -9.54
C GLU A 199 -2.13 -13.84 -9.69
N SER A 200 -1.48 -14.67 -8.86
CA SER A 200 -1.70 -16.13 -8.85
C SER A 200 -3.16 -16.49 -8.56
N ARG A 201 -3.82 -15.82 -7.61
CA ARG A 201 -5.23 -16.08 -7.27
C ARG A 201 -6.20 -15.88 -8.45
N ASN A 202 -5.82 -15.07 -9.43
CA ASN A 202 -6.65 -14.80 -10.62
C ASN A 202 -6.30 -15.70 -11.81
N VAL A 203 -5.41 -16.70 -11.63
CA VAL A 203 -5.07 -17.65 -12.66
C VAL A 203 -6.19 -18.68 -12.80
N SER A 204 -6.60 -18.92 -14.03
CA SER A 204 -7.53 -19.98 -14.43
C SER A 204 -6.91 -20.84 -15.53
N GLN A 205 -7.57 -21.92 -15.90
CA GLN A 205 -7.15 -22.76 -17.04
C GLN A 205 -7.04 -21.94 -18.34
N ALA A 206 -7.93 -20.96 -18.55
CA ALA A 206 -7.87 -20.08 -19.70
C ALA A 206 -6.67 -19.11 -19.74
N SER A 207 -5.93 -19.01 -18.63
CA SER A 207 -4.69 -18.21 -18.55
C SER A 207 -3.48 -18.96 -19.10
N ILE A 208 -3.58 -20.28 -19.27
CA ILE A 208 -2.47 -21.13 -19.74
C ILE A 208 -2.70 -21.46 -21.21
N ARG A 209 -1.63 -21.37 -21.99
CA ARG A 209 -1.61 -21.85 -23.39
C ARG A 209 -0.33 -22.63 -23.64
N GLU A 210 -0.37 -23.50 -24.63
CA GLU A 210 0.80 -24.21 -25.11
C GLU A 210 1.46 -23.45 -26.27
N ASP A 211 2.77 -23.43 -26.26
CA ASP A 211 3.60 -22.82 -27.28
C ASP A 211 4.56 -23.91 -27.81
N PRO A 212 4.73 -24.06 -29.13
CA PRO A 212 5.55 -25.13 -29.70
C PRO A 212 7.02 -25.10 -29.32
N GLU A 213 7.56 -23.91 -29.04
CA GLU A 213 8.98 -23.71 -28.71
C GLU A 213 9.22 -23.58 -27.20
N LEU A 214 8.33 -22.85 -26.51
CA LEU A 214 8.50 -22.48 -25.10
C LEU A 214 7.73 -23.40 -24.15
N GLY A 215 6.92 -24.33 -24.66
CA GLY A 215 6.06 -25.16 -23.83
C GLY A 215 4.86 -24.41 -23.26
N TYR A 216 4.52 -24.64 -22.01
CA TYR A 216 3.38 -23.98 -21.42
C TYR A 216 3.71 -22.55 -20.97
N LEU A 217 2.84 -21.63 -21.35
CA LEU A 217 2.95 -20.19 -21.03
C LEU A 217 1.75 -19.75 -20.22
N ILE A 218 1.96 -18.81 -19.31
CA ILE A 218 0.87 -18.10 -18.67
C ILE A 218 0.81 -16.65 -19.15
N ASP A 219 -0.36 -16.24 -19.63
CA ASP A 219 -0.64 -14.89 -20.07
C ASP A 219 -1.32 -14.09 -18.96
N LEU A 220 -0.57 -13.17 -18.35
CA LEU A 220 -1.05 -12.28 -17.31
C LEU A 220 -1.59 -11.00 -17.95
N ARG A 221 -2.91 -10.87 -17.97
CA ARG A 221 -3.59 -9.69 -18.48
C ARG A 221 -3.38 -8.50 -17.53
N LYS A 222 -3.59 -7.29 -18.04
CA LYS A 222 -3.46 -6.05 -17.28
C LYS A 222 -4.31 -6.10 -16.00
N THR A 223 -3.66 -6.14 -14.85
CA THR A 223 -4.28 -5.86 -13.55
C THR A 223 -4.10 -4.39 -13.20
N LYS A 224 -4.90 -3.85 -12.27
CA LYS A 224 -4.91 -2.41 -11.92
C LYS A 224 -3.51 -1.81 -11.68
N ASN A 225 -2.52 -2.63 -11.30
CA ASN A 225 -1.17 -2.20 -10.91
C ASN A 225 -0.03 -2.96 -11.62
N ALA A 226 -0.31 -3.80 -12.62
CA ALA A 226 0.71 -4.59 -13.31
C ALA A 226 0.60 -4.48 -14.84
N TYR A 227 1.74 -4.49 -15.50
CA TYR A 227 1.80 -4.58 -16.96
C TYR A 227 1.45 -6.00 -17.41
N PRO A 228 0.74 -6.15 -18.56
CA PRO A 228 0.56 -7.45 -19.19
C PRO A 228 1.92 -8.08 -19.46
N ARG A 229 2.04 -9.37 -19.19
CA ARG A 229 3.24 -10.13 -19.50
C ARG A 229 2.92 -11.61 -19.64
N THR A 230 3.77 -12.29 -20.39
CA THR A 230 3.73 -13.74 -20.56
C THR A 230 4.93 -14.34 -19.82
N ILE A 231 4.70 -15.41 -19.06
CA ILE A 231 5.75 -16.13 -18.33
C ILE A 231 5.75 -17.59 -18.82
N PRO A 232 6.88 -18.11 -19.33
CA PRO A 232 7.04 -19.54 -19.56
C PRO A 232 7.01 -20.31 -18.24
N LEU A 233 6.24 -21.39 -18.19
CA LEU A 233 6.15 -22.23 -17.02
C LEU A 233 7.26 -23.28 -17.01
N THR A 234 7.95 -23.40 -15.89
CA THR A 234 8.82 -24.55 -15.66
C THR A 234 7.97 -25.83 -15.58
N LYS A 235 8.59 -26.99 -15.77
CA LYS A 235 7.90 -28.29 -15.59
C LYS A 235 7.26 -28.39 -14.21
N ARG A 236 7.93 -27.89 -13.17
CA ARG A 236 7.46 -27.89 -11.79
C ARG A 236 6.26 -26.96 -11.60
N ALA A 237 6.33 -25.74 -12.14
CA ALA A 237 5.21 -24.80 -12.07
C ALA A 237 3.98 -25.33 -12.83
N HIS A 238 4.18 -25.91 -14.02
CA HIS A 238 3.09 -26.53 -14.76
C HIS A 238 2.48 -27.71 -14.00
N TYR A 239 3.30 -28.56 -13.38
CA TYR A 239 2.82 -29.67 -12.57
C TYR A 239 2.01 -29.15 -11.35
N ALA A 240 2.51 -28.14 -10.63
CA ALA A 240 1.79 -27.54 -9.51
C ALA A 240 0.43 -26.98 -9.94
N PHE A 241 0.38 -26.30 -11.09
CA PHE A 241 -0.87 -25.84 -11.68
C PHE A 241 -1.82 -26.99 -12.00
N THR A 242 -1.35 -28.02 -12.70
CA THR A 242 -2.19 -29.16 -13.10
C THR A 242 -2.72 -29.92 -11.89
N TYR A 243 -1.89 -30.14 -10.88
CA TYR A 243 -2.27 -30.79 -9.64
C TYR A 243 -3.42 -30.07 -8.94
N LEU A 244 -3.30 -28.75 -8.81
CA LEU A 244 -4.32 -27.92 -8.14
C LEU A 244 -5.57 -27.70 -9.01
N SER A 245 -5.42 -27.71 -10.33
CA SER A 245 -6.54 -27.55 -11.28
C SER A 245 -7.41 -28.81 -11.43
N ALA A 246 -6.96 -29.94 -10.89
CA ALA A 246 -7.74 -31.17 -10.94
C ALA A 246 -9.07 -31.06 -10.18
N THR A 247 -9.15 -30.17 -9.17
CA THR A 247 -10.33 -29.98 -8.34
C THR A 247 -10.94 -28.57 -8.45
N GLU A 248 -10.19 -27.59 -8.97
CA GLU A 248 -10.58 -26.17 -8.91
C GLU A 248 -10.35 -25.46 -10.24
N PHE A 249 -11.37 -24.75 -10.74
CA PHE A 249 -11.24 -23.92 -11.96
C PHE A 249 -10.23 -22.79 -11.80
N MET A 250 -10.14 -22.22 -10.58
CA MET A 250 -9.16 -21.21 -10.18
C MET A 250 -8.26 -21.78 -9.07
N PRO A 251 -7.20 -22.54 -9.44
CA PRO A 251 -6.48 -23.40 -8.52
C PRO A 251 -5.83 -22.67 -7.32
N PHE A 252 -5.50 -21.39 -7.50
CA PHE A 252 -4.84 -20.60 -6.46
C PHE A 252 -5.77 -19.64 -5.71
N ALA A 253 -7.08 -19.59 -6.01
CA ALA A 253 -8.03 -18.67 -5.39
C ALA A 253 -8.14 -18.87 -3.85
N GLN A 254 -7.96 -20.11 -3.39
CA GLN A 254 -7.98 -20.47 -1.98
C GLN A 254 -6.86 -19.82 -1.14
N PHE A 255 -5.74 -19.43 -1.77
CA PHE A 255 -4.58 -18.85 -1.08
C PHE A 255 -4.78 -17.35 -0.82
N THR A 256 -5.80 -17.03 -0.03
CA THR A 256 -6.03 -15.69 0.51
C THR A 256 -4.90 -15.29 1.45
N GLU A 257 -4.78 -14.01 1.79
CA GLU A 257 -3.78 -13.53 2.75
C GLU A 257 -3.87 -14.27 4.09
N SER A 258 -5.09 -14.55 4.56
CA SER A 258 -5.32 -15.30 5.79
C SER A 258 -4.84 -16.75 5.68
N ASN A 259 -5.14 -17.42 4.55
CA ASN A 259 -4.68 -18.79 4.29
C ASN A 259 -3.15 -18.86 4.20
N ILE A 260 -2.54 -17.94 3.42
CA ILE A 260 -1.08 -17.84 3.32
C ILE A 260 -0.47 -17.62 4.70
N ARG A 261 -1.00 -16.68 5.49
CA ARG A 261 -0.49 -16.38 6.84
C ARG A 261 -0.57 -17.58 7.78
N LYS A 262 -1.67 -18.34 7.73
CA LYS A 262 -1.87 -19.55 8.54
C LYS A 262 -0.83 -20.62 8.20
N ASN A 263 -0.65 -20.93 6.92
CA ASN A 263 0.30 -21.95 6.47
C ASN A 263 1.75 -21.48 6.67
N TRP A 264 2.03 -20.19 6.46
CA TRP A 264 3.37 -19.64 6.66
C TRP A 264 3.81 -19.64 8.13
N ARG A 265 2.87 -19.51 9.07
CA ARG A 265 3.17 -19.70 10.50
C ARG A 265 3.72 -21.10 10.78
N PHE A 266 3.08 -22.13 10.23
CA PHE A 266 3.58 -23.51 10.34
C PHE A 266 5.00 -23.64 9.75
N VAL A 267 5.24 -23.08 8.56
CA VAL A 267 6.60 -23.11 7.96
C VAL A 267 7.63 -22.48 8.89
N ARG A 268 7.33 -21.33 9.47
CA ARG A 268 8.27 -20.66 10.42
C ARG A 268 8.52 -21.48 11.68
N GLU A 269 7.51 -22.13 12.20
CA GLU A 269 7.61 -23.00 13.37
C GLU A 269 8.53 -24.20 13.07
N VAL A 270 8.33 -24.87 11.95
CA VAL A 270 9.14 -26.03 11.53
C VAL A 270 10.59 -25.64 11.22
N MET A 271 10.78 -24.55 10.49
CA MET A 271 12.12 -24.07 10.13
C MET A 271 12.85 -23.41 11.34
N ASN A 272 12.18 -23.29 12.50
CA ASN A 272 12.69 -22.59 13.68
C ASN A 272 13.26 -21.21 13.35
N ASP A 273 12.63 -20.51 12.37
CA ASP A 273 13.15 -19.27 11.81
C ASP A 273 12.61 -18.07 12.58
N VAL A 274 13.55 -17.34 13.20
CA VAL A 274 13.29 -16.11 13.95
C VAL A 274 13.50 -14.84 13.11
N ASP A 275 13.99 -14.97 11.86
CA ASP A 275 14.21 -13.83 10.98
C ASP A 275 12.85 -13.19 10.61
N PRO A 276 12.61 -11.92 10.94
CA PRO A 276 11.37 -11.24 10.57
C PRO A 276 11.21 -11.09 9.06
N GLU A 277 12.29 -11.20 8.27
CA GLU A 277 12.26 -11.16 6.82
C GLU A 277 11.85 -12.51 6.20
N PHE A 278 11.80 -13.60 6.97
CA PHE A 278 11.33 -14.91 6.50
C PHE A 278 9.81 -14.91 6.32
N VAL A 279 9.38 -14.35 5.21
CA VAL A 279 7.96 -14.17 4.84
C VAL A 279 7.65 -14.83 3.50
N PHE A 280 6.40 -15.20 3.26
CA PHE A 280 5.98 -15.84 2.00
C PHE A 280 6.45 -15.08 0.75
N TYR A 281 6.53 -13.74 0.82
CA TYR A 281 6.97 -12.92 -0.32
C TYR A 281 8.41 -13.19 -0.77
N LEU A 282 9.21 -13.88 0.06
CA LEU A 282 10.55 -14.35 -0.34
C LEU A 282 10.51 -15.32 -1.52
N THR A 283 9.42 -16.05 -1.75
CA THR A 283 9.24 -16.88 -2.97
C THR A 283 9.54 -16.08 -4.22
N ARG A 284 8.99 -14.86 -4.29
CA ARG A 284 9.22 -13.95 -5.42
C ARG A 284 10.65 -13.39 -5.45
N HIS A 285 11.23 -13.09 -4.30
CA HIS A 285 12.65 -12.69 -4.24
C HIS A 285 13.57 -13.83 -4.67
N THR A 286 13.25 -15.07 -4.31
CA THR A 286 13.99 -16.26 -4.71
C THR A 286 13.96 -16.44 -6.23
N CYS A 287 12.80 -16.30 -6.88
CA CYS A 287 12.70 -16.32 -8.34
C CYS A 287 13.67 -15.31 -8.99
N ALA A 288 13.56 -14.05 -8.62
CA ALA A 288 14.40 -13.00 -9.22
C ALA A 288 15.89 -13.22 -8.93
N SER A 289 16.24 -13.63 -7.71
CA SER A 289 17.63 -13.90 -7.33
C SER A 289 18.22 -15.06 -8.12
N ARG A 290 17.48 -16.17 -8.28
CA ARG A 290 17.93 -17.33 -9.06
C ARG A 290 18.11 -17.02 -10.54
N LEU A 291 17.20 -16.23 -11.12
CA LEU A 291 17.34 -15.80 -12.52
C LEU A 291 18.63 -15.01 -12.70
N VAL A 292 18.91 -14.04 -11.80
CA VAL A 292 20.12 -13.23 -11.87
C VAL A 292 21.37 -14.05 -11.62
N GLN A 293 21.38 -14.94 -10.63
CA GLN A 293 22.50 -15.85 -10.34
C GLN A 293 22.82 -16.78 -11.50
N ARG A 294 21.82 -17.11 -12.34
CA ARG A 294 21.98 -17.91 -13.57
C ARG A 294 22.27 -17.04 -14.81
N ASN A 295 22.71 -15.79 -14.60
CA ASN A 295 23.11 -14.83 -15.63
C ASN A 295 21.99 -14.43 -16.60
N VAL A 296 20.72 -14.53 -16.19
CA VAL A 296 19.62 -13.98 -17.00
C VAL A 296 19.73 -12.44 -16.98
N PRO A 297 19.73 -11.79 -18.14
CA PRO A 297 19.87 -10.34 -18.22
C PRO A 297 18.81 -9.60 -17.38
N LEU A 298 19.21 -8.53 -16.69
CA LEU A 298 18.31 -7.81 -15.75
C LEU A 298 17.05 -7.26 -16.42
N HIS A 299 17.10 -6.91 -17.72
CA HIS A 299 15.90 -6.47 -18.44
C HIS A 299 14.89 -7.62 -18.62
N VAL A 300 15.36 -8.84 -18.88
CA VAL A 300 14.50 -10.04 -18.96
C VAL A 300 13.91 -10.33 -17.57
N VAL A 301 14.74 -10.26 -16.51
CA VAL A 301 14.25 -10.41 -15.12
C VAL A 301 13.19 -9.37 -14.80
N LYS A 302 13.38 -8.11 -15.21
CA LYS A 302 12.40 -7.04 -15.02
C LYS A 302 11.05 -7.41 -15.66
N GLU A 303 11.07 -7.89 -16.92
CA GLU A 303 9.87 -8.28 -17.65
C GLU A 303 9.20 -9.50 -17.02
N TRP A 304 9.96 -10.56 -16.72
CA TRP A 304 9.48 -11.75 -16.04
C TRP A 304 8.74 -11.40 -14.74
N MET A 305 9.38 -10.59 -13.90
CA MET A 305 8.84 -10.18 -12.62
C MET A 305 7.69 -9.15 -12.73
N GLY A 306 7.50 -8.50 -13.87
CA GLY A 306 6.57 -7.41 -14.04
C GLY A 306 6.89 -6.22 -13.12
N HIS A 307 8.17 -5.83 -13.07
CA HIS A 307 8.60 -4.66 -12.33
C HIS A 307 8.32 -3.39 -13.13
N ARG A 308 7.66 -2.44 -12.48
CA ARG A 308 7.27 -1.17 -13.11
C ARG A 308 8.49 -0.33 -13.49
N THR A 309 9.49 -0.29 -12.62
CA THR A 309 10.71 0.48 -12.83
C THR A 309 11.93 -0.44 -12.80
N TYR A 310 13.02 -0.01 -13.43
CA TYR A 310 14.26 -0.78 -13.47
C TYR A 310 14.93 -0.86 -12.10
N GLU A 311 14.79 0.19 -11.29
CA GLU A 311 15.31 0.27 -9.92
C GLU A 311 14.81 -0.89 -9.03
N MET A 312 13.58 -1.38 -9.28
CA MET A 312 13.05 -2.53 -8.56
C MET A 312 13.86 -3.81 -8.83
N THR A 313 14.49 -3.92 -10.01
CA THR A 313 15.31 -5.07 -10.42
C THR A 313 16.77 -4.88 -10.05
N LEU A 314 17.28 -3.64 -10.05
CA LEU A 314 18.68 -3.32 -9.73
C LEU A 314 19.11 -3.83 -8.34
N ARG A 315 18.18 -4.00 -7.41
CA ARG A 315 18.47 -4.59 -6.10
C ARG A 315 19.10 -5.99 -6.19
N TYR A 316 18.81 -6.74 -7.25
CA TYR A 316 19.35 -8.09 -7.49
C TYR A 316 20.68 -8.07 -8.27
N ALA A 317 21.08 -6.95 -8.86
CA ALA A 317 22.29 -6.84 -9.67
C ALA A 317 23.57 -7.25 -8.93
N LYS A 318 23.58 -7.05 -7.60
CA LYS A 318 24.73 -7.44 -6.75
C LYS A 318 24.92 -8.95 -6.59
N LEU A 319 23.97 -9.76 -7.03
CA LEU A 319 24.03 -11.23 -6.92
C LEU A 319 24.80 -11.90 -8.07
N THR A 320 25.35 -11.13 -9.00
CA THR A 320 26.12 -11.67 -10.14
C THR A 320 27.60 -11.26 -10.05
N PRO A 321 28.41 -11.89 -9.22
CA PRO A 321 29.85 -11.60 -9.15
C PRO A 321 30.59 -11.89 -10.46
N ARG A 322 30.09 -12.86 -11.26
CA ARG A 322 30.69 -13.27 -12.53
C ARG A 322 30.68 -12.15 -13.59
N ASN A 323 29.74 -11.23 -13.58
CA ASN A 323 29.71 -10.12 -14.54
C ASN A 323 31.00 -9.28 -14.55
N PHE A 324 31.69 -9.16 -13.42
CA PHE A 324 32.98 -8.48 -13.37
C PHE A 324 34.12 -9.32 -13.97
N LEU A 325 34.04 -10.63 -13.83
CA LEU A 325 35.03 -11.53 -14.46
C LEU A 325 34.84 -11.52 -15.99
N ASP A 326 33.60 -11.64 -16.44
CA ASP A 326 33.27 -11.61 -17.87
C ASP A 326 33.64 -10.26 -18.49
N ALA A 327 33.39 -9.16 -17.80
CA ALA A 327 33.79 -7.80 -18.22
C ALA A 327 35.32 -7.68 -18.31
N LYS A 328 36.06 -8.23 -17.30
CA LYS A 328 37.52 -8.25 -17.33
C LYS A 328 38.02 -9.04 -18.54
N VAL A 329 37.52 -10.26 -18.75
CA VAL A 329 37.91 -11.11 -19.89
C VAL A 329 37.62 -10.42 -21.22
N ALA A 330 36.45 -9.79 -21.36
CA ALA A 330 36.11 -9.03 -22.57
C ALA A 330 37.06 -7.86 -22.85
N LEU A 331 37.52 -7.16 -21.81
CA LEU A 331 38.51 -6.09 -21.95
C LEU A 331 39.89 -6.64 -22.27
N GLU A 332 40.28 -7.76 -21.73
CA GLU A 332 41.59 -8.41 -22.01
C GLU A 332 41.64 -9.01 -23.43
N GLN A 333 40.50 -9.43 -24.02
CA GLN A 333 40.42 -9.92 -25.39
C GLN A 333 40.36 -8.78 -26.44
N ALA A 334 40.10 -7.57 -26.04
CA ALA A 334 40.04 -6.39 -26.92
C ALA A 334 41.44 -5.72 -27.11
N LEU A 335 42.48 -6.20 -26.44
CA LEU A 335 43.89 -5.80 -26.58
C LEU A 335 44.66 -6.81 -27.45
#